data_79fcaedd86169088646b819f7b4e7546
#
_entry.id   79fcaedd86169088646b819f7b4e7546
#
_cell.length_a   1.000
_cell.length_b   1.000
_cell.length_c   1.000
_cell.angle_alpha   90.00
_cell.angle_beta   90.00
_cell.angle_gamma   90.00
#
_symmetry.space_group_name_H-M   'P 1'
#
loop_
_entity.id
_entity.type
_entity.pdbx_description
1 polymer ?
#
loop_
_entity_poly.entity_id
_entity_poly.type
_entity_poly.pdbx_seq_one_letter_code
_entity_poly.pdbx_strand_id
1 'polypeptide(L)'
;ENIGPVNLNGLSLEKAKLRLTNRFKKVYPGIQSRKTFLNISVGIPRAIRINIAGEVNLPGTYNFSAFNTLYNALYVAGGITENATLRDIKLFRNNKLISTVDVYKFLTEGDGSSNVRLENNDLILVNTYSNRISIDGAVKSPGKFEMKDEETLLDLLNYAGGLSENAFKKSIKLTRIIDGQLKVVDINSDQFDFFKPSAGDVFQVD
;
A
#
# COMPACT_ATOMS: atom_id res chain seq x y z
N GLU A 1 -29.93 -10.19 -34.31
CA GLU A 1 -29.75 -11.35 -33.41
C GLU A 1 -28.87 -10.93 -32.23
N ASN A 2 -29.34 -11.20 -31.01
CA ASN A 2 -28.68 -10.76 -29.81
C ASN A 2 -27.81 -11.90 -29.25
N ILE A 3 -26.51 -11.67 -29.11
CA ILE A 3 -25.56 -12.65 -28.58
C ILE A 3 -25.74 -12.87 -27.07
N GLY A 4 -26.41 -11.94 -26.41
CA GLY A 4 -26.55 -11.93 -24.97
C GLY A 4 -25.26 -11.56 -24.22
N PRO A 5 -25.30 -11.35 -22.91
CA PRO A 5 -24.13 -11.00 -22.12
C PRO A 5 -23.11 -12.15 -22.08
N VAL A 6 -21.82 -11.80 -22.19
CA VAL A 6 -20.72 -12.75 -22.08
C VAL A 6 -19.80 -12.26 -20.94
N ASN A 7 -19.69 -13.04 -19.88
CA ASN A 7 -18.79 -12.73 -18.79
C ASN A 7 -17.34 -13.03 -19.22
N LEU A 8 -16.48 -11.99 -19.19
CA LEU A 8 -15.06 -12.04 -19.55
C LEU A 8 -14.15 -11.77 -18.34
N ASN A 9 -14.71 -11.56 -17.16
CA ASN A 9 -13.97 -11.18 -15.97
C ASN A 9 -12.90 -12.24 -15.60
N GLY A 10 -11.69 -11.81 -15.29
CA GLY A 10 -10.57 -12.68 -14.93
C GLY A 10 -9.92 -13.45 -16.09
N LEU A 11 -10.36 -13.23 -17.34
CA LEU A 11 -9.76 -13.88 -18.52
C LEU A 11 -8.62 -13.04 -19.10
N SER A 12 -7.55 -13.71 -19.55
CA SER A 12 -6.58 -13.06 -20.44
C SER A 12 -7.24 -12.65 -21.76
N LEU A 13 -6.64 -11.67 -22.47
CA LEU A 13 -7.16 -11.19 -23.75
C LEU A 13 -7.34 -12.33 -24.77
N GLU A 14 -6.40 -13.26 -24.81
CA GLU A 14 -6.47 -14.44 -25.71
C GLU A 14 -7.66 -15.35 -25.38
N LYS A 15 -7.83 -15.69 -24.09
CA LYS A 15 -8.96 -16.48 -23.61
C LYS A 15 -10.29 -15.76 -23.84
N ALA A 16 -10.34 -14.45 -23.62
CA ALA A 16 -11.51 -13.64 -23.91
C ALA A 16 -11.85 -13.62 -25.40
N LYS A 17 -10.87 -13.43 -26.28
CA LYS A 17 -11.02 -13.51 -27.74
C LYS A 17 -11.56 -14.88 -28.17
N LEU A 18 -10.98 -15.95 -27.66
CA LEU A 18 -11.45 -17.31 -27.99
C LEU A 18 -12.88 -17.53 -27.52
N ARG A 19 -13.25 -17.13 -26.32
CA ARG A 19 -14.61 -17.28 -25.78
C ARG A 19 -15.63 -16.48 -26.57
N LEU A 20 -15.31 -15.24 -26.90
CA LEU A 20 -16.16 -14.40 -27.75
C LEU A 20 -16.28 -14.98 -29.13
N THR A 21 -15.20 -15.36 -29.82
CA THR A 21 -15.23 -15.95 -31.14
C THR A 21 -16.11 -17.20 -31.19
N ASN A 22 -16.01 -18.08 -30.20
CA ASN A 22 -16.84 -19.28 -30.11
C ASN A 22 -18.33 -18.93 -29.89
N ARG A 23 -18.63 -17.87 -29.16
CA ARG A 23 -20.01 -17.42 -28.98
C ARG A 23 -20.58 -16.81 -30.27
N PHE A 24 -19.78 -15.96 -30.94
CA PHE A 24 -20.18 -15.33 -32.19
C PHE A 24 -20.36 -16.36 -33.34
N LYS A 25 -19.54 -17.41 -33.43
CA LYS A 25 -19.70 -18.51 -34.41
C LYS A 25 -21.05 -19.17 -34.33
N LYS A 26 -21.66 -19.27 -33.15
CA LYS A 26 -22.99 -19.88 -32.98
C LYS A 26 -24.12 -19.04 -33.57
N VAL A 27 -23.96 -17.72 -33.62
CA VAL A 27 -24.95 -16.75 -34.08
C VAL A 27 -24.68 -16.34 -35.53
N TYR A 28 -23.41 -16.30 -35.95
CA TYR A 28 -22.97 -15.88 -37.28
C TYR A 28 -22.20 -17.01 -37.99
N PRO A 29 -22.91 -17.87 -38.74
CA PRO A 29 -22.28 -19.01 -39.46
C PRO A 29 -21.19 -18.61 -40.46
N GLY A 30 -21.23 -17.37 -40.96
CA GLY A 30 -20.20 -16.80 -41.83
C GLY A 30 -18.79 -16.77 -41.22
N ILE A 31 -18.67 -16.68 -39.87
CA ILE A 31 -17.38 -16.74 -39.16
C ILE A 31 -16.80 -18.16 -39.25
N GLN A 32 -17.66 -19.19 -39.20
CA GLN A 32 -17.22 -20.58 -39.32
C GLN A 32 -16.79 -20.92 -40.75
N SER A 33 -17.50 -20.40 -41.74
CA SER A 33 -17.18 -20.58 -43.15
C SER A 33 -16.10 -19.64 -43.71
N ARG A 34 -15.45 -18.83 -42.83
CA ARG A 34 -14.45 -17.81 -43.18
C ARG A 34 -14.92 -16.75 -44.17
N LYS A 35 -16.23 -16.57 -44.35
CA LYS A 35 -16.82 -15.49 -45.17
C LYS A 35 -16.98 -14.18 -44.37
N THR A 36 -16.92 -14.26 -43.04
CA THR A 36 -17.02 -13.11 -42.12
C THR A 36 -15.86 -13.16 -41.15
N PHE A 37 -15.21 -12.02 -40.92
CA PHE A 37 -14.09 -11.88 -40.00
C PHE A 37 -14.55 -11.15 -38.75
N LEU A 38 -14.20 -11.69 -37.57
CA LEU A 38 -14.44 -11.08 -36.28
C LEU A 38 -13.11 -10.50 -35.75
N ASN A 39 -13.05 -9.18 -35.63
CA ASN A 39 -11.93 -8.52 -34.98
C ASN A 39 -12.35 -8.09 -33.56
N ILE A 40 -11.54 -8.47 -32.56
CA ILE A 40 -11.77 -8.17 -31.17
C ILE A 40 -10.52 -7.45 -30.65
N SER A 41 -10.69 -6.22 -30.23
CA SER A 41 -9.64 -5.39 -29.63
C SER A 41 -10.07 -4.88 -28.27
N VAL A 42 -9.09 -4.55 -27.42
CA VAL A 42 -9.34 -3.83 -26.17
C VAL A 42 -9.43 -2.35 -26.51
N GLY A 43 -10.52 -1.72 -26.13
CA GLY A 43 -10.70 -0.28 -26.27
C GLY A 43 -9.95 0.52 -25.21
N ILE A 44 -10.14 1.84 -25.24
CA ILE A 44 -9.60 2.74 -24.23
C ILE A 44 -10.27 2.41 -22.88
N PRO A 45 -9.49 2.24 -21.79
CA PRO A 45 -10.09 1.99 -20.47
C PRO A 45 -10.93 3.20 -20.06
N ARG A 46 -12.08 2.91 -19.44
CA ARG A 46 -12.95 3.98 -18.92
C ARG A 46 -12.19 4.84 -17.91
N ALA A 47 -12.47 6.13 -17.92
CA ALA A 47 -12.06 7.02 -16.84
C ALA A 47 -12.92 6.78 -15.60
N ILE A 48 -12.29 6.80 -14.44
CA ILE A 48 -12.91 6.74 -13.12
C ILE A 48 -12.55 7.99 -12.34
N ARG A 49 -13.46 8.46 -11.49
CA ARG A 49 -13.24 9.60 -10.59
C ARG A 49 -12.93 9.09 -9.20
N ILE A 50 -11.83 9.57 -8.61
CA ILE A 50 -11.37 9.18 -7.28
C ILE A 50 -11.20 10.44 -6.44
N ASN A 51 -11.64 10.38 -5.20
CA ASN A 51 -11.41 11.42 -4.21
C ASN A 51 -10.25 11.01 -3.32
N ILE A 52 -9.32 11.94 -3.07
CA ILE A 52 -8.17 11.73 -2.19
C ILE A 52 -8.19 12.84 -1.14
N ALA A 53 -8.20 12.47 0.12
CA ALA A 53 -8.34 13.38 1.25
C ALA A 53 -7.39 13.03 2.40
N GLY A 54 -7.22 13.98 3.33
CA GLY A 54 -6.36 13.86 4.51
C GLY A 54 -4.93 14.26 4.22
N GLU A 55 -3.98 13.57 4.83
CA GLU A 55 -2.55 13.88 4.86
C GLU A 55 -1.82 13.50 3.56
N VAL A 56 -2.24 14.11 2.45
CA VAL A 56 -1.58 14.03 1.13
C VAL A 56 -1.16 15.42 0.67
N ASN A 57 -0.13 15.52 -0.15
CA ASN A 57 0.38 16.81 -0.58
C ASN A 57 -0.61 17.59 -1.44
N LEU A 58 -1.39 16.90 -2.28
CA LEU A 58 -2.39 17.51 -3.15
C LEU A 58 -3.74 16.78 -2.99
N PRO A 59 -4.52 17.10 -1.94
CA PRO A 59 -5.86 16.53 -1.78
C PRO A 59 -6.81 17.04 -2.87
N GLY A 60 -7.74 16.19 -3.32
CA GLY A 60 -8.69 16.60 -4.36
C GLY A 60 -9.36 15.43 -5.06
N THR A 61 -10.03 15.77 -6.15
CA THR A 61 -10.71 14.82 -7.02
C THR A 61 -9.93 14.66 -8.32
N TYR A 62 -9.65 13.42 -8.68
CA TYR A 62 -8.80 13.06 -9.82
C TYR A 62 -9.53 12.13 -10.79
N ASN A 63 -9.18 12.24 -12.07
CA ASN A 63 -9.61 11.30 -13.09
C ASN A 63 -8.48 10.31 -13.39
N PHE A 64 -8.77 9.03 -13.22
CA PHE A 64 -7.84 7.94 -13.46
C PHE A 64 -8.36 6.98 -14.53
N SER A 65 -7.47 6.21 -15.12
CA SER A 65 -7.85 5.00 -15.83
C SER A 65 -8.35 3.93 -14.85
N ALA A 66 -9.35 3.14 -15.23
CA ALA A 66 -9.87 2.03 -14.42
C ALA A 66 -8.83 0.94 -14.09
N PHE A 67 -7.60 1.03 -14.62
CA PHE A 67 -6.49 0.12 -14.29
C PHE A 67 -5.63 0.61 -13.13
N ASN A 68 -5.81 1.86 -12.69
CA ASN A 68 -4.99 2.42 -11.62
C ASN A 68 -5.33 1.81 -10.26
N THR A 69 -4.32 1.76 -9.42
CA THR A 69 -4.37 1.24 -8.06
C THR A 69 -4.26 2.37 -7.05
N LEU A 70 -4.44 2.04 -5.77
CA LEU A 70 -4.33 2.99 -4.67
C LEU A 70 -2.94 3.67 -4.65
N TYR A 71 -1.84 2.93 -4.86
CA TYR A 71 -0.50 3.53 -4.86
C TYR A 71 -0.30 4.49 -6.04
N ASN A 72 -0.85 4.18 -7.22
CA ASN A 72 -0.81 5.13 -8.34
C ASN A 72 -1.53 6.45 -7.99
N ALA A 73 -2.66 6.36 -7.29
CA ALA A 73 -3.43 7.54 -6.88
C ALA A 73 -2.67 8.39 -5.86
N LEU A 74 -2.05 7.77 -4.86
CA LEU A 74 -1.20 8.49 -3.89
C LEU A 74 -0.01 9.17 -4.58
N TYR A 75 0.62 8.50 -5.55
CA TYR A 75 1.72 9.09 -6.31
C TYR A 75 1.27 10.34 -7.09
N VAL A 76 0.11 10.28 -7.77
CA VAL A 76 -0.45 11.43 -8.51
C VAL A 76 -0.87 12.58 -7.58
N ALA A 77 -1.30 12.26 -6.36
CA ALA A 77 -1.57 13.26 -5.32
C ALA A 77 -0.29 13.89 -4.72
N GLY A 78 0.88 13.65 -5.32
CA GLY A 78 2.16 14.19 -4.88
C GLY A 78 2.75 13.46 -3.67
N GLY A 79 2.23 12.27 -3.33
CA GLY A 79 2.59 11.50 -2.13
C GLY A 79 1.87 11.99 -0.88
N ILE A 80 2.32 11.50 0.25
CA ILE A 80 1.78 11.82 1.57
C ILE A 80 2.60 12.93 2.25
N THR A 81 2.00 13.61 3.24
CA THR A 81 2.70 14.62 4.06
C THR A 81 3.58 13.94 5.13
N GLU A 82 4.44 14.74 5.80
CA GLU A 82 5.24 14.23 6.93
C GLU A 82 4.39 13.72 8.10
N ASN A 83 3.16 14.22 8.26
CA ASN A 83 2.27 13.83 9.34
C ASN A 83 1.37 12.64 9.00
N ALA A 84 1.46 12.13 7.79
CA ALA A 84 0.64 11.03 7.32
C ALA A 84 1.01 9.69 7.95
N THR A 85 0.00 8.83 8.15
CA THR A 85 0.24 7.41 8.41
C THR A 85 0.53 6.66 7.10
N LEU A 86 1.49 5.74 7.15
CA LEU A 86 1.74 4.73 6.12
C LEU A 86 1.11 3.37 6.46
N ARG A 87 0.53 3.25 7.68
CA ARG A 87 0.08 1.98 8.24
C ARG A 87 -1.45 1.83 8.28
N ASP A 88 -2.20 2.94 8.07
CA ASP A 88 -3.67 2.97 8.16
C ASP A 88 -4.28 3.85 7.06
N ILE A 89 -3.92 3.60 5.80
CA ILE A 89 -4.53 4.28 4.65
C ILE A 89 -5.83 3.56 4.32
N LYS A 90 -6.96 4.30 4.34
CA LYS A 90 -8.29 3.75 4.17
C LYS A 90 -8.85 3.97 2.79
N LEU A 91 -9.40 2.92 2.19
CA LEU A 91 -10.17 2.98 0.96
C LEU A 91 -11.64 2.77 1.25
N PHE A 92 -12.45 3.75 0.92
CA PHE A 92 -13.90 3.67 1.00
C PHE A 92 -14.53 3.57 -0.39
N ARG A 93 -15.55 2.72 -0.51
CA ARG A 93 -16.39 2.57 -1.70
C ARG A 93 -17.84 2.55 -1.27
N ASN A 94 -18.68 3.42 -1.87
CA ASN A 94 -20.08 3.58 -1.49
C ASN A 94 -20.26 3.76 0.05
N ASN A 95 -19.42 4.60 0.66
CA ASN A 95 -19.36 4.89 2.11
C ASN A 95 -19.06 3.67 3.00
N LYS A 96 -18.56 2.57 2.42
CA LYS A 96 -18.11 1.40 3.19
C LYS A 96 -16.59 1.30 3.11
N LEU A 97 -15.96 0.99 4.23
CA LEU A 97 -14.53 0.66 4.27
C LEU A 97 -14.30 -0.65 3.51
N ILE A 98 -13.50 -0.60 2.45
CA ILE A 98 -13.17 -1.74 1.60
C ILE A 98 -11.83 -2.34 2.00
N SER A 99 -10.85 -1.49 2.30
CA SER A 99 -9.50 -1.93 2.62
C SER A 99 -8.81 -0.90 3.52
N THR A 100 -7.98 -1.42 4.41
CA THR A 100 -6.96 -0.66 5.14
C THR A 100 -5.60 -1.10 4.62
N VAL A 101 -4.81 -0.15 4.16
CA VAL A 101 -3.55 -0.41 3.49
C VAL A 101 -2.39 -0.05 4.40
N ASP A 102 -1.52 -1.04 4.63
CA ASP A 102 -0.25 -0.89 5.33
C ASP A 102 0.87 -0.92 4.29
N VAL A 103 1.49 0.23 4.05
CA VAL A 103 2.55 0.37 3.05
C VAL A 103 3.85 -0.28 3.50
N TYR A 104 4.06 -0.45 4.82
CA TYR A 104 5.28 -1.07 5.36
C TYR A 104 5.46 -2.49 4.84
N LYS A 105 4.40 -3.30 4.76
CA LYS A 105 4.47 -4.65 4.18
C LYS A 105 4.98 -4.64 2.73
N PHE A 106 4.56 -3.65 1.97
CA PHE A 106 5.07 -3.48 0.61
C PHE A 106 6.53 -3.08 0.59
N LEU A 107 6.96 -2.16 1.47
CA LEU A 107 8.33 -1.65 1.51
C LEU A 107 9.33 -2.67 2.07
N THR A 108 8.93 -3.47 3.06
CA THR A 108 9.82 -4.42 3.75
C THR A 108 9.78 -5.84 3.18
N GLU A 109 8.62 -6.28 2.71
CA GLU A 109 8.37 -7.66 2.28
C GLU A 109 8.09 -7.77 0.77
N GLY A 110 7.89 -6.64 0.07
CA GLY A 110 7.44 -6.62 -1.33
C GLY A 110 5.98 -7.06 -1.50
N ASP A 111 5.20 -7.15 -0.42
CA ASP A 111 3.80 -7.56 -0.48
C ASP A 111 2.91 -6.45 -1.06
N GLY A 112 2.55 -6.61 -2.33
CA GLY A 112 1.61 -5.72 -3.04
C GLY A 112 0.14 -6.10 -2.90
N SER A 113 -0.23 -7.06 -2.06
CA SER A 113 -1.62 -7.57 -1.95
C SER A 113 -2.61 -6.49 -1.51
N SER A 114 -2.17 -5.54 -0.71
CA SER A 114 -2.97 -4.39 -0.25
C SER A 114 -3.14 -3.29 -1.30
N ASN A 115 -2.39 -3.33 -2.40
CA ASN A 115 -2.48 -2.33 -3.48
C ASN A 115 -3.69 -2.59 -4.38
N VAL A 116 -4.86 -2.31 -3.87
CA VAL A 116 -6.13 -2.61 -4.53
C VAL A 116 -6.40 -1.74 -5.75
N ARG A 117 -7.10 -2.31 -6.72
CA ARG A 117 -7.58 -1.59 -7.90
C ARG A 117 -8.73 -0.67 -7.54
N LEU A 118 -8.69 0.55 -8.09
CA LEU A 118 -9.68 1.59 -7.82
C LEU A 118 -10.92 1.44 -8.70
N GLU A 119 -12.06 1.88 -8.17
CA GLU A 119 -13.33 1.99 -8.87
C GLU A 119 -13.89 3.42 -8.81
N ASN A 120 -14.86 3.69 -9.67
CA ASN A 120 -15.44 5.04 -9.75
C ASN A 120 -16.09 5.47 -8.43
N ASN A 121 -15.82 6.71 -8.02
CA ASN A 121 -16.24 7.34 -6.76
C ASN A 121 -15.61 6.73 -5.49
N ASP A 122 -14.51 5.99 -5.59
CA ASP A 122 -13.73 5.62 -4.41
C ASP A 122 -13.19 6.87 -3.71
N LEU A 123 -13.08 6.78 -2.38
CA LEU A 123 -12.42 7.76 -1.52
C LEU A 123 -11.21 7.11 -0.86
N ILE A 124 -10.04 7.68 -1.08
CA ILE A 124 -8.81 7.37 -0.35
C ILE A 124 -8.66 8.39 0.77
N LEU A 125 -8.59 7.93 2.00
CA LEU A 125 -8.36 8.76 3.18
C LEU A 125 -7.04 8.38 3.84
N VAL A 126 -6.15 9.36 3.93
CA VAL A 126 -4.87 9.23 4.63
C VAL A 126 -4.97 10.02 5.94
N ASN A 127 -4.92 9.31 7.08
CA ASN A 127 -4.95 9.94 8.40
C ASN A 127 -3.55 10.40 8.84
N THR A 128 -3.48 11.07 9.99
CA THR A 128 -2.21 11.32 10.68
C THR A 128 -1.67 10.04 11.33
N TYR A 129 -0.33 9.95 11.50
CA TYR A 129 0.28 8.86 12.25
C TYR A 129 -0.13 8.88 13.74
N SER A 130 -0.13 7.73 14.39
CA SER A 130 -0.45 7.60 15.82
C SER A 130 0.79 7.38 16.68
N ASN A 131 1.70 6.53 16.27
CA ASN A 131 2.86 6.11 17.04
C ASN A 131 4.11 6.16 16.17
N ARG A 132 4.95 7.19 16.37
CA ARG A 132 6.19 7.38 15.62
C ARG A 132 7.40 7.39 16.53
N ILE A 133 8.42 6.67 16.14
CA ILE A 133 9.63 6.37 16.90
C ILE A 133 10.83 6.75 16.05
N SER A 134 11.84 7.33 16.67
CA SER A 134 13.12 7.65 16.01
C SER A 134 14.18 6.61 16.35
N ILE A 135 14.97 6.23 15.35
CA ILE A 135 16.18 5.43 15.55
C ILE A 135 17.33 6.06 14.76
N ASP A 136 18.44 6.28 15.43
CA ASP A 136 19.63 6.94 14.92
C ASP A 136 20.91 6.16 15.24
N GLY A 137 22.04 6.59 14.66
CA GLY A 137 23.36 6.00 14.88
C GLY A 137 23.68 4.83 13.97
N ALA A 138 24.28 3.76 14.50
CA ALA A 138 24.83 2.65 13.73
C ALA A 138 23.77 1.65 13.26
N VAL A 139 22.74 2.13 12.55
CA VAL A 139 21.77 1.35 11.76
C VAL A 139 21.93 1.65 10.29
N LYS A 140 21.45 0.76 9.40
CA LYS A 140 21.60 0.94 7.95
C LYS A 140 20.77 2.08 7.40
N SER A 141 19.58 2.31 7.96
CA SER A 141 18.63 3.35 7.52
C SER A 141 18.09 4.09 8.75
N PRO A 142 18.83 5.06 9.30
CA PRO A 142 18.33 5.86 10.42
C PRO A 142 17.14 6.71 9.99
N GLY A 143 16.20 6.95 10.91
CA GLY A 143 15.02 7.74 10.61
C GLY A 143 13.88 7.59 11.61
N LYS A 144 12.70 8.06 11.18
CA LYS A 144 11.47 7.96 11.96
C LYS A 144 10.59 6.87 11.37
N PHE A 145 10.14 5.97 12.20
CA PHE A 145 9.31 4.82 11.81
C PHE A 145 7.98 4.83 12.57
N GLU A 146 6.92 4.48 11.88
CA GLU A 146 5.61 4.30 12.46
C GLU A 146 5.46 2.86 12.95
N MET A 147 5.17 2.68 14.24
CA MET A 147 5.08 1.38 14.88
C MET A 147 3.64 1.08 15.31
N LYS A 148 3.25 -0.20 15.27
CA LYS A 148 2.02 -0.71 15.89
C LYS A 148 2.29 -1.15 17.32
N ASP A 149 1.24 -1.20 18.13
CA ASP A 149 1.34 -1.52 19.56
C ASP A 149 1.88 -2.93 19.87
N GLU A 150 1.70 -3.85 18.92
CA GLU A 150 2.22 -5.22 19.01
C GLU A 150 3.68 -5.36 18.59
N GLU A 151 4.24 -4.40 17.87
CA GLU A 151 5.59 -4.48 17.31
C GLU A 151 6.66 -4.18 18.36
N THR A 152 7.82 -4.77 18.16
CA THR A 152 8.94 -4.78 19.09
C THR A 152 10.11 -3.93 18.60
N LEU A 153 11.13 -3.76 19.45
CA LEU A 153 12.38 -3.10 19.04
C LEU A 153 13.10 -3.88 17.91
N LEU A 154 12.93 -5.20 17.85
CA LEU A 154 13.48 -5.98 16.76
C LEU A 154 12.79 -5.63 15.42
N ASP A 155 11.47 -5.42 15.43
CA ASP A 155 10.74 -4.96 14.24
C ASP A 155 11.22 -3.57 13.80
N LEU A 156 11.43 -2.65 14.74
CA LEU A 156 12.00 -1.33 14.44
C LEU A 156 13.39 -1.44 13.80
N LEU A 157 14.25 -2.31 14.33
CA LEU A 157 15.56 -2.59 13.74
C LEU A 157 15.43 -3.14 12.31
N ASN A 158 14.48 -4.04 12.07
CA ASN A 158 14.21 -4.58 10.73
C ASN A 158 13.77 -3.48 9.76
N TYR A 159 12.92 -2.55 10.20
CA TYR A 159 12.51 -1.38 9.40
C TYR A 159 13.69 -0.45 9.09
N ALA A 160 14.62 -0.30 10.04
CA ALA A 160 15.85 0.43 9.85
C ALA A 160 16.92 -0.33 9.03
N GLY A 161 16.57 -1.49 8.44
CA GLY A 161 17.47 -2.32 7.64
C GLY A 161 18.48 -3.12 8.44
N GLY A 162 18.34 -3.17 9.76
CA GLY A 162 19.24 -3.84 10.69
C GLY A 162 20.39 -2.97 11.18
N LEU A 163 21.19 -3.52 12.07
CA LEU A 163 22.40 -2.90 12.60
C LEU A 163 23.49 -2.83 11.50
N SER A 164 24.28 -1.77 11.49
CA SER A 164 25.46 -1.69 10.63
C SER A 164 26.61 -2.56 11.17
N GLU A 165 27.65 -2.77 10.36
CA GLU A 165 28.75 -3.68 10.70
C GLU A 165 29.52 -3.24 11.94
N ASN A 166 29.62 -1.92 12.17
CA ASN A 166 30.35 -1.29 13.28
C ASN A 166 29.47 -1.02 14.52
N ALA A 167 28.19 -1.44 14.50
CA ALA A 167 27.28 -1.20 15.60
C ALA A 167 27.64 -1.96 16.86
N PHE A 168 27.42 -1.34 18.02
CA PHE A 168 27.50 -1.99 19.32
C PHE A 168 26.24 -2.86 19.54
N LYS A 169 26.38 -4.17 19.37
CA LYS A 169 25.26 -5.12 19.28
C LYS A 169 24.68 -5.57 20.64
N LYS A 170 25.29 -5.19 21.75
CA LYS A 170 24.87 -5.67 23.09
C LYS A 170 23.74 -4.86 23.72
N SER A 171 23.66 -3.57 23.41
CA SER A 171 22.60 -2.70 23.91
C SER A 171 22.34 -1.54 22.96
N ILE A 172 21.13 -0.98 23.09
CA ILE A 172 20.68 0.24 22.39
C ILE A 172 20.19 1.22 23.43
N LYS A 173 20.62 2.46 23.33
CA LYS A 173 20.24 3.53 24.23
C LYS A 173 18.84 4.04 23.87
N LEU A 174 17.91 4.01 24.81
CA LEU A 174 16.58 4.59 24.69
C LEU A 174 16.53 5.90 25.45
N THR A 175 16.06 6.94 24.82
CA THR A 175 15.64 8.20 25.43
C THR A 175 14.12 8.30 25.39
N ARG A 176 13.45 8.40 26.55
CA ARG A 176 11.98 8.44 26.70
C ARG A 176 11.60 9.50 27.74
N ILE A 177 10.49 10.19 27.50
CA ILE A 177 9.88 11.10 28.49
C ILE A 177 8.94 10.29 29.38
N ILE A 178 9.21 10.23 30.70
CA ILE A 178 8.37 9.59 31.70
C ILE A 178 8.06 10.63 32.78
N ASP A 179 6.80 10.87 33.06
CA ASP A 179 6.34 11.87 34.07
C ASP A 179 6.93 13.27 33.81
N GLY A 180 7.04 13.70 32.57
CA GLY A 180 7.59 14.98 32.15
C GLY A 180 9.12 15.08 32.28
N GLN A 181 9.80 13.99 32.62
CA GLN A 181 11.28 13.94 32.77
C GLN A 181 11.88 13.08 31.66
N LEU A 182 12.98 13.53 31.08
CA LEU A 182 13.74 12.77 30.12
C LEU A 182 14.55 11.69 30.85
N LYS A 183 14.31 10.43 30.50
CA LYS A 183 15.05 9.27 31.02
C LYS A 183 15.83 8.61 29.91
N VAL A 184 17.03 8.20 30.21
CA VAL A 184 17.90 7.44 29.31
C VAL A 184 18.13 6.08 29.94
N VAL A 185 17.86 5.03 29.16
CA VAL A 185 17.93 3.62 29.59
C VAL A 185 18.61 2.81 28.50
N ASP A 186 19.48 1.88 28.87
CA ASP A 186 20.05 0.91 27.95
C ASP A 186 19.14 -0.32 27.86
N ILE A 187 18.73 -0.67 26.64
CA ILE A 187 17.96 -1.87 26.34
C ILE A 187 18.95 -2.92 25.85
N ASN A 188 19.06 -4.02 26.56
CA ASN A 188 19.97 -5.11 26.21
C ASN A 188 19.45 -5.94 25.02
N SER A 189 20.34 -6.57 24.30
CA SER A 189 20.00 -7.35 23.09
C SER A 189 19.05 -8.53 23.34
N ASP A 190 19.06 -9.10 24.52
CA ASP A 190 18.11 -10.13 24.96
C ASP A 190 16.68 -9.64 25.16
N GLN A 191 16.48 -8.32 25.16
CA GLN A 191 15.18 -7.66 25.31
C GLN A 191 14.57 -7.22 23.97
N PHE A 192 15.31 -7.21 22.87
CA PHE A 192 14.85 -6.65 21.60
C PHE A 192 13.57 -7.32 21.07
N ASP A 193 13.40 -8.61 21.30
CA ASP A 193 12.29 -9.41 20.79
C ASP A 193 10.96 -9.15 21.52
N PHE A 194 11.00 -8.52 22.68
CA PHE A 194 9.81 -8.28 23.50
C PHE A 194 9.67 -6.84 24.02
N PHE A 195 10.70 -6.01 23.87
CA PHE A 195 10.60 -4.60 24.23
C PHE A 195 9.70 -3.86 23.23
N LYS A 196 8.65 -3.23 23.74
CA LYS A 196 7.70 -2.44 22.94
C LYS A 196 8.03 -0.96 22.98
N PRO A 197 8.42 -0.38 21.83
CA PRO A 197 8.60 1.05 21.72
C PRO A 197 7.29 1.82 21.92
N SER A 198 7.37 3.04 22.40
CA SER A 198 6.24 3.95 22.62
C SER A 198 6.41 5.23 21.84
N ALA A 199 5.29 5.91 21.52
CA ALA A 199 5.32 7.15 20.76
C ALA A 199 6.29 8.18 21.37
N GLY A 200 7.13 8.75 20.53
CA GLY A 200 8.13 9.73 20.90
C GLY A 200 9.45 9.16 21.45
N ASP A 201 9.60 7.83 21.50
CA ASP A 201 10.89 7.21 21.85
C ASP A 201 11.96 7.56 20.82
N VAL A 202 13.17 7.75 21.32
CA VAL A 202 14.36 7.96 20.51
C VAL A 202 15.39 6.88 20.87
N PHE A 203 15.71 6.03 19.92
CA PHE A 203 16.74 5.00 20.05
C PHE A 203 18.04 5.48 19.41
N GLN A 204 19.15 5.30 20.14
CA GLN A 204 20.50 5.58 19.65
C GLN A 204 21.32 4.30 19.68
N VAL A 205 21.82 3.91 18.52
CA VAL A 205 22.75 2.78 18.36
C VAL A 205 24.18 3.32 18.26
N ASP A 206 25.04 2.90 19.19
CA ASP A 206 26.44 3.28 19.22
C ASP A 206 27.31 2.43 18.29
#